data_1d8c130d4ee51bcfb8b3b4cd72052d8c
#
_entry.id   1d8c130d4ee51bcfb8b3b4cd72052d8c
#
_cell.length_a   1.000
_cell.length_b   1.000
_cell.length_c   1.000
_cell.angle_alpha   90.00
_cell.angle_beta   90.00
_cell.angle_gamma   90.00
#
_symmetry.space_group_name_H-M   'P 1'
#
loop_
_entity.id
_entity.type
_entity.pdbx_description
1 polymer ?
#
loop_
_entity_poly.entity_id
_entity_poly.type
_entity_poly.pdbx_seq_one_letter_code
_entity_poly.pdbx_strand_id
1 'polypeptide(L)'
;MRFDVVTLFPEIVRNTAAMGVVGKAIEDKRIQLETWNPRDFTEDVHRTVDDRPFGGGPGMVMKVEPLKKAILSAKKADIEPVKVIYMSPQGRRLDQQGVEYLAQYSRLVIVSGRYEGIDERLIQSSIDEEWSIGDYAVSYTHLTLPTIYSV
;
A
#
# COMPACT_ATOMS: atom_id res chain seq x y z
N MET A 1 -3.74 10.65 -14.77
CA MET A 1 -3.29 10.35 -13.41
C MET A 1 -2.68 8.95 -13.36
N ARG A 2 -1.55 8.78 -12.66
CA ARG A 2 -0.90 7.48 -12.53
C ARG A 2 -0.95 6.97 -11.08
N PHE A 3 -1.26 5.70 -10.91
CA PHE A 3 -1.21 4.99 -9.64
C PHE A 3 -0.19 3.86 -9.71
N ASP A 4 0.76 3.87 -8.80
CA ASP A 4 1.72 2.80 -8.57
C ASP A 4 1.37 2.13 -7.22
N VAL A 5 0.86 0.90 -7.24
CA VAL A 5 0.40 0.21 -6.02
C VAL A 5 1.43 -0.83 -5.57
N VAL A 6 2.03 -0.59 -4.42
CA VAL A 6 2.95 -1.54 -3.77
C VAL A 6 2.14 -2.50 -2.92
N THR A 7 2.08 -3.76 -3.31
CA THR A 7 1.23 -4.79 -2.68
C THR A 7 1.81 -6.20 -2.84
N LEU A 8 1.54 -7.08 -1.87
CA LEU A 8 1.87 -8.51 -1.98
C LEU A 8 0.89 -9.29 -2.87
N PHE A 9 -0.22 -8.67 -3.27
CA PHE A 9 -1.28 -9.29 -4.06
C PHE A 9 -1.65 -8.44 -5.29
N PRO A 10 -0.74 -8.30 -6.26
CA PRO A 10 -0.96 -7.48 -7.44
C PRO A 10 -2.19 -7.88 -8.25
N GLU A 11 -2.49 -9.18 -8.32
CA GLU A 11 -3.65 -9.69 -9.07
C GLU A 11 -4.99 -9.19 -8.51
N ILE A 12 -5.12 -9.06 -7.19
CA ILE A 12 -6.34 -8.53 -6.58
C ILE A 12 -6.57 -7.08 -7.05
N VAL A 13 -5.51 -6.28 -7.04
CA VAL A 13 -5.58 -4.88 -7.47
C VAL A 13 -5.93 -4.77 -8.95
N ARG A 14 -5.23 -5.52 -9.81
CA ARG A 14 -5.47 -5.50 -11.26
C ARG A 14 -6.88 -5.97 -11.61
N ASN A 15 -7.33 -7.09 -11.05
CA ASN A 15 -8.65 -7.64 -11.34
C ASN A 15 -9.77 -6.72 -10.87
N THR A 16 -9.63 -6.11 -9.70
CA THR A 16 -10.62 -5.15 -9.19
C THR A 16 -10.66 -3.89 -10.04
N ALA A 17 -9.49 -3.37 -10.39
CA ALA A 17 -9.38 -2.15 -11.20
C ALA A 17 -9.81 -2.34 -12.67
N ALA A 18 -9.81 -3.55 -13.19
CA ALA A 18 -10.25 -3.85 -14.55
C ALA A 18 -11.77 -3.73 -14.75
N MET A 19 -12.55 -3.55 -13.67
CA MET A 19 -14.00 -3.55 -13.72
C MET A 19 -14.59 -2.15 -13.51
N GLY A 20 -15.82 -1.97 -14.03
CA GLY A 20 -16.62 -0.78 -13.80
C GLY A 20 -15.99 0.51 -14.35
N VAL A 21 -16.23 1.62 -13.66
CA VAL A 21 -15.77 2.97 -14.08
C VAL A 21 -14.25 3.07 -14.12
N VAL A 22 -13.57 2.41 -13.18
CA VAL A 22 -12.10 2.42 -13.12
C VAL A 22 -11.50 1.71 -14.34
N GLY A 23 -12.03 0.53 -14.69
CA GLY A 23 -11.60 -0.21 -15.87
C GLY A 23 -11.77 0.60 -17.15
N LYS A 24 -12.92 1.25 -17.30
CA LYS A 24 -13.16 2.15 -18.43
C LYS A 24 -12.17 3.32 -18.48
N ALA A 25 -11.85 3.93 -17.35
CA ALA A 25 -10.87 5.01 -17.29
C ALA A 25 -9.44 4.56 -17.64
N ILE A 26 -9.09 3.31 -17.33
CA ILE A 26 -7.81 2.71 -17.72
C ILE A 26 -7.79 2.43 -19.24
N GLU A 27 -8.85 1.84 -19.80
CA GLU A 27 -8.99 1.61 -21.24
C GLU A 27 -8.88 2.92 -22.03
N ASP A 28 -9.53 3.97 -21.56
CA ASP A 28 -9.50 5.31 -22.15
C ASP A 28 -8.18 6.07 -21.88
N LYS A 29 -7.21 5.43 -21.23
CA LYS A 29 -5.89 6.00 -20.86
C LYS A 29 -5.96 7.26 -19.98
N ARG A 30 -7.06 7.47 -19.27
CA ARG A 30 -7.20 8.55 -18.28
C ARG A 30 -6.49 8.22 -16.98
N ILE A 31 -6.42 6.92 -16.68
CA ILE A 31 -5.72 6.37 -15.51
C ILE A 31 -4.69 5.37 -16.02
N GLN A 32 -3.49 5.42 -15.47
CA GLN A 32 -2.47 4.38 -15.58
C GLN A 32 -2.32 3.70 -14.22
N LEU A 33 -2.35 2.38 -14.19
CA LEU A 33 -2.19 1.59 -12.99
C LEU A 33 -1.03 0.61 -13.16
N GLU A 34 -0.07 0.69 -12.25
CA GLU A 34 1.05 -0.24 -12.15
C GLU A 34 1.06 -0.89 -10.76
N THR A 35 1.56 -2.11 -10.68
CA THR A 35 1.65 -2.84 -9.41
C THR A 35 3.07 -3.31 -9.16
N TRP A 36 3.52 -3.20 -7.92
CA TRP A 36 4.87 -3.52 -7.47
C TRP A 36 4.78 -4.53 -6.33
N ASN A 37 5.27 -5.75 -6.56
CA ASN A 37 5.24 -6.77 -5.53
C ASN A 37 6.57 -6.79 -4.77
N PRO A 38 6.59 -6.52 -3.45
CA PRO A 38 7.80 -6.58 -2.65
C PRO A 38 8.56 -7.92 -2.75
N ARG A 39 7.86 -9.03 -3.03
CA ARG A 39 8.51 -10.35 -3.24
C ARG A 39 9.47 -10.37 -4.42
N ASP A 40 9.30 -9.50 -5.40
CA ASP A 40 10.18 -9.41 -6.56
C ASP A 40 11.51 -8.71 -6.25
N PHE A 41 11.62 -8.12 -5.06
CA PHE A 41 12.80 -7.40 -4.55
C PHE A 41 13.51 -8.13 -3.42
N THR A 42 13.18 -9.40 -3.18
CA THR A 42 13.85 -10.26 -2.21
C THR A 42 15.05 -10.95 -2.85
N GLU A 43 16.05 -11.26 -2.04
CA GLU A 43 17.30 -11.93 -2.48
C GLU A 43 17.35 -13.40 -2.05
N ASP A 44 16.51 -13.78 -1.09
CA ASP A 44 16.45 -15.14 -0.56
C ASP A 44 15.57 -16.07 -1.43
N VAL A 45 15.89 -17.35 -1.41
CA VAL A 45 15.20 -18.41 -2.19
C VAL A 45 13.70 -18.47 -1.85
N HIS A 46 13.34 -18.22 -0.61
CA HIS A 46 11.94 -18.24 -0.15
C HIS A 46 11.17 -16.96 -0.43
N ARG A 47 11.82 -15.94 -0.97
CA ARG A 47 11.21 -14.62 -1.28
C ARG A 47 10.47 -14.04 -0.06
N THR A 48 11.14 -14.10 1.10
CA THR A 48 10.58 -13.73 2.40
C THR A 48 10.35 -12.23 2.50
N VAL A 49 9.13 -11.83 2.80
CA VAL A 49 8.71 -10.41 2.89
C VAL A 49 8.24 -9.99 4.28
N ASP A 50 8.28 -10.90 5.24
CA ASP A 50 7.87 -10.69 6.62
C ASP A 50 8.99 -11.00 7.59
N ASP A 51 8.96 -10.37 8.76
CA ASP A 51 9.94 -10.54 9.83
C ASP A 51 9.27 -10.30 11.19
N ARG A 52 9.96 -10.70 12.26
CA ARG A 52 9.49 -10.39 13.61
C ARG A 52 9.55 -8.89 13.88
N PRO A 53 8.60 -8.34 14.68
CA PRO A 53 8.66 -6.94 15.07
C PRO A 53 9.98 -6.60 15.76
N PHE A 54 10.58 -5.48 15.39
CA PHE A 54 11.75 -4.96 16.08
C PHE A 54 11.40 -4.64 17.54
N GLY A 55 12.20 -5.14 18.47
CA GLY A 55 11.92 -5.00 19.92
C GLY A 55 11.04 -6.12 20.48
N GLY A 56 10.64 -7.09 19.67
CA GLY A 56 9.79 -8.22 20.09
C GLY A 56 8.29 -7.90 19.99
N GLY A 57 7.47 -8.88 20.37
CA GLY A 57 6.01 -8.80 20.32
C GLY A 57 5.41 -9.92 19.49
N PRO A 58 4.10 -10.13 19.57
CA PRO A 58 3.39 -11.11 18.76
C PRO A 58 3.27 -10.65 17.31
N GLY A 59 3.03 -11.60 16.41
CA GLY A 59 2.80 -11.33 15.00
C GLY A 59 4.06 -11.13 14.18
N MET A 60 3.87 -10.68 12.95
CA MET A 60 4.90 -10.44 11.94
C MET A 60 4.67 -9.04 11.35
N VAL A 61 5.74 -8.44 10.84
CA VAL A 61 5.69 -7.16 10.11
C VAL A 61 6.32 -7.32 8.74
N MET A 62 5.99 -6.45 7.81
CA MET A 62 6.63 -6.47 6.50
C MET A 62 8.11 -6.06 6.61
N LYS A 63 8.98 -6.86 5.98
CA LYS A 63 10.42 -6.55 5.89
C LYS A 63 10.67 -5.20 5.26
N VAL A 64 11.58 -4.44 5.87
CA VAL A 64 11.94 -3.09 5.40
C VAL A 64 12.57 -3.11 4.01
N GLU A 65 13.58 -3.95 3.79
CA GLU A 65 14.37 -3.93 2.54
C GLU A 65 13.55 -4.21 1.27
N PRO A 66 12.79 -5.32 1.15
CA PRO A 66 12.00 -5.58 -0.04
C PRO A 66 10.96 -4.48 -0.30
N LEU A 67 10.30 -4.03 0.76
CA LEU A 67 9.28 -2.99 0.66
C LEU A 67 9.88 -1.65 0.24
N LYS A 68 11.01 -1.26 0.82
CA LYS A 68 11.75 -0.04 0.45
C LYS A 68 12.21 -0.07 -1.00
N LYS A 69 12.77 -1.21 -1.46
CA LYS A 69 13.17 -1.38 -2.86
C LYS A 69 11.99 -1.25 -3.81
N ALA A 70 10.84 -1.84 -3.48
CA ALA A 70 9.61 -1.73 -4.26
C ALA A 70 9.12 -0.27 -4.35
N ILE A 71 9.06 0.46 -3.23
CA ILE A 71 8.68 1.87 -3.19
C ILE A 71 9.63 2.72 -4.03
N LEU A 72 10.94 2.51 -3.89
CA LEU A 72 11.94 3.25 -4.66
C LEU A 72 11.85 2.96 -6.17
N SER A 73 11.58 1.73 -6.56
CA SER A 73 11.38 1.35 -7.96
C SER A 73 10.12 1.98 -8.52
N ALA A 74 9.02 1.97 -7.75
CA ALA A 74 7.81 2.68 -8.11
C ALA A 74 8.08 4.18 -8.30
N LYS A 75 8.78 4.83 -7.37
CA LYS A 75 9.14 6.27 -7.48
C LYS A 75 9.95 6.58 -8.74
N LYS A 76 10.90 5.72 -9.09
CA LYS A 76 11.81 5.90 -10.25
C LYS A 76 11.19 5.56 -11.60
N ALA A 77 10.01 4.92 -11.62
CA ALA A 77 9.37 4.47 -12.86
C ALA A 77 8.87 5.62 -13.74
N ASP A 78 8.88 6.85 -13.21
CA ASP A 78 8.49 8.06 -13.95
C ASP A 78 9.22 9.27 -13.35
N ILE A 79 9.41 10.31 -14.15
CA ILE A 79 10.07 11.56 -13.76
C ILE A 79 9.12 12.54 -13.04
N GLU A 80 7.82 12.34 -13.18
CA GLU A 80 6.81 13.20 -12.54
C GLU A 80 6.89 13.11 -11.01
N PRO A 81 6.70 14.25 -10.32
CA PRO A 81 6.64 14.28 -8.87
C PRO A 81 5.59 13.30 -8.34
N VAL A 82 5.93 12.57 -7.30
CA VAL A 82 5.07 11.53 -6.75
C VAL A 82 4.86 11.73 -5.25
N LYS A 83 3.63 11.57 -4.80
CA LYS A 83 3.26 11.47 -3.40
C LYS A 83 3.17 10.00 -3.02
N VAL A 84 3.87 9.59 -1.96
CA VAL A 84 3.82 8.23 -1.42
C VAL A 84 2.87 8.20 -0.23
N ILE A 85 1.83 7.40 -0.33
CA ILE A 85 0.84 7.25 0.75
C ILE A 85 0.82 5.81 1.25
N TYR A 86 0.66 5.65 2.55
CA TYR A 86 0.46 4.36 3.19
C TYR A 86 -0.98 4.24 3.68
N MET A 87 -1.63 3.14 3.31
CA MET A 87 -2.98 2.83 3.77
C MET A 87 -2.90 2.14 5.13
N SER A 88 -3.30 2.87 6.18
CA SER A 88 -3.18 2.47 7.58
C SER A 88 -4.41 2.90 8.36
N PRO A 89 -4.93 2.07 9.30
CA PRO A 89 -6.02 2.48 10.20
C PRO A 89 -5.68 3.70 11.06
N GLN A 90 -4.39 3.96 11.30
CA GLN A 90 -3.90 5.10 12.08
C GLN A 90 -3.83 6.40 11.27
N GLY A 91 -3.96 6.32 9.96
CA GLY A 91 -3.86 7.45 9.06
C GLY A 91 -5.06 8.42 9.15
N ARG A 92 -4.91 9.57 8.52
CA ARG A 92 -6.01 10.50 8.32
C ARG A 92 -7.15 9.81 7.57
N ARG A 93 -8.39 10.02 8.03
CA ARG A 93 -9.57 9.43 7.38
C ARG A 93 -9.72 9.95 5.95
N LEU A 94 -9.87 9.03 5.01
CA LEU A 94 -10.16 9.32 3.61
C LEU A 94 -11.66 9.58 3.45
N ASP A 95 -12.01 10.85 3.46
CA ASP A 95 -13.33 11.37 3.14
C ASP A 95 -13.33 12.03 1.75
N GLN A 96 -14.44 12.65 1.36
CA GLN A 96 -14.56 13.32 0.07
C GLN A 96 -13.49 14.42 -0.12
N GLN A 97 -13.19 15.20 0.93
CA GLN A 97 -12.16 16.23 0.87
C GLN A 97 -10.76 15.62 0.69
N GLY A 98 -10.50 14.49 1.35
CA GLY A 98 -9.28 13.73 1.18
C GLY A 98 -9.10 13.19 -0.24
N VAL A 99 -10.17 12.69 -0.84
CA VAL A 99 -10.16 12.24 -2.24
C VAL A 99 -9.87 13.41 -3.18
N GLU A 100 -10.52 14.54 -2.99
CA GLU A 100 -10.30 15.76 -3.79
C GLU A 100 -8.86 16.29 -3.62
N TYR A 101 -8.32 16.23 -2.42
CA TYR A 101 -6.93 16.57 -2.15
C TYR A 101 -5.96 15.65 -2.89
N LEU A 102 -6.14 14.32 -2.78
CA LEU A 102 -5.28 13.35 -3.46
C LEU A 102 -5.42 13.42 -4.99
N ALA A 103 -6.60 13.76 -5.50
CA ALA A 103 -6.83 13.91 -6.94
C ALA A 103 -6.10 15.10 -7.59
N GLN A 104 -5.52 16.00 -6.80
CA GLN A 104 -4.68 17.10 -7.30
C GLN A 104 -3.29 16.62 -7.73
N TYR A 105 -2.87 15.45 -7.31
CA TYR A 105 -1.58 14.88 -7.71
C TYR A 105 -1.70 14.15 -9.04
N SER A 106 -0.76 14.40 -9.93
CA SER A 106 -0.65 13.66 -11.21
C SER A 106 -0.29 12.20 -10.99
N ARG A 107 0.38 11.91 -9.86
CA ARG A 107 0.93 10.59 -9.55
C ARG A 107 0.92 10.26 -8.06
N LEU A 108 0.48 9.03 -7.74
CA LEU A 108 0.49 8.49 -6.38
C LEU A 108 1.18 7.12 -6.35
N VAL A 109 2.03 6.91 -5.34
CA VAL A 109 2.45 5.56 -4.92
C VAL A 109 1.63 5.20 -3.69
N ILE A 110 0.84 4.12 -3.79
CA ILE A 110 -0.01 3.63 -2.72
C ILE A 110 0.63 2.38 -2.13
N VAL A 111 1.01 2.44 -0.86
CA VAL A 111 1.57 1.29 -0.14
C VAL A 111 0.47 0.59 0.64
N SER A 112 0.23 -0.68 0.32
CA SER A 112 -0.74 -1.54 0.99
C SER A 112 0.00 -2.50 1.91
N GLY A 113 -0.09 -2.26 3.22
CA GLY A 113 0.50 -3.10 4.25
C GLY A 113 -0.19 -4.45 4.39
N ARG A 114 0.52 -5.39 4.97
CA ARG A 114 0.02 -6.71 5.38
C ARG A 114 0.62 -7.07 6.74
N TYR A 115 0.22 -8.22 7.29
CA TYR A 115 0.61 -8.64 8.63
C TYR A 115 0.16 -7.62 9.68
N GLU A 116 0.97 -7.36 10.71
CA GLU A 116 0.70 -6.32 11.73
C GLU A 116 1.04 -4.90 11.24
N GLY A 117 1.55 -4.76 10.01
CA GLY A 117 1.88 -3.48 9.40
C GLY A 117 3.29 -3.43 8.85
N ILE A 118 3.80 -2.23 8.69
CA ILE A 118 5.16 -1.95 8.20
C ILE A 118 6.00 -1.32 9.31
N ASP A 119 7.31 -1.48 9.23
CA ASP A 119 8.24 -0.94 10.21
C ASP A 119 8.17 0.60 10.25
N GLU A 120 8.06 1.17 11.43
CA GLU A 120 7.95 2.62 11.66
C GLU A 120 9.10 3.42 11.01
N ARG A 121 10.30 2.86 10.97
CA ARG A 121 11.45 3.51 10.32
C ARG A 121 11.23 3.68 8.82
N LEU A 122 10.49 2.78 8.19
CA LEU A 122 10.14 2.90 6.78
C LEU A 122 9.05 3.95 6.56
N ILE A 123 8.09 4.04 7.47
CA ILE A 123 7.07 5.11 7.44
C ILE A 123 7.77 6.46 7.46
N GLN A 124 8.63 6.69 8.44
CA GLN A 124 9.34 7.97 8.62
C GLN A 124 10.27 8.32 7.46
N SER A 125 10.85 7.33 6.78
CA SER A 125 11.86 7.57 5.73
C SER A 125 11.31 7.58 4.31
N SER A 126 10.15 6.98 4.06
CA SER A 126 9.71 6.67 2.69
C SER A 126 8.23 6.97 2.41
N ILE A 127 7.45 7.27 3.43
CA ILE A 127 6.02 7.59 3.32
C ILE A 127 5.83 9.09 3.55
N ASP A 128 5.07 9.73 2.69
CA ASP A 128 4.77 11.16 2.84
C ASP A 128 3.53 11.38 3.72
N GLU A 129 2.54 10.49 3.62
CA GLU A 129 1.28 10.60 4.36
C GLU A 129 0.67 9.22 4.63
N GLU A 130 -0.04 9.10 5.76
CA GLU A 130 -0.86 7.94 6.07
C GLU A 130 -2.34 8.27 5.92
N TRP A 131 -3.09 7.37 5.27
CA TRP A 131 -4.52 7.52 5.03
C TRP A 131 -5.29 6.28 5.47
N SER A 132 -6.48 6.49 6.03
CA SER A 132 -7.36 5.43 6.53
C SER A 132 -8.69 5.42 5.78
N ILE A 133 -9.14 4.26 5.32
CA ILE A 133 -10.49 4.09 4.77
C ILE A 133 -11.56 3.89 5.84
N GLY A 134 -11.17 3.79 7.10
CA GLY A 134 -12.06 3.62 8.25
C GLY A 134 -11.29 3.16 9.47
N ASP A 135 -11.94 3.26 10.63
CA ASP A 135 -11.39 2.82 11.92
C ASP A 135 -11.51 1.29 12.07
N TYR A 136 -10.90 0.57 11.15
CA TYR A 136 -10.84 -0.89 11.14
C TYR A 136 -9.66 -1.36 10.29
N ALA A 137 -9.09 -2.50 10.66
CA ALA A 137 -8.05 -3.13 9.85
C ALA A 137 -8.66 -4.04 8.79
N VAL A 138 -8.22 -3.88 7.55
CA VAL A 138 -8.65 -4.69 6.41
C VAL A 138 -7.55 -5.69 6.08
N SER A 139 -7.53 -6.81 6.78
CA SER A 139 -6.77 -7.98 6.38
C SER A 139 -7.64 -9.22 6.58
N TYR A 140 -7.23 -10.34 6.00
CA TYR A 140 -7.99 -11.60 6.14
C TYR A 140 -8.16 -12.03 7.60
N THR A 141 -7.24 -11.67 8.50
CA THR A 141 -7.31 -11.94 9.94
C THR A 141 -8.25 -11.01 10.67
N HIS A 142 -8.52 -9.83 10.13
CA HIS A 142 -9.33 -8.79 10.75
C HIS A 142 -10.76 -8.72 10.18
N LEU A 143 -11.05 -9.50 9.16
CA LEU A 143 -12.42 -9.71 8.70
C LEU A 143 -13.24 -10.56 9.67
N THR A 144 -12.61 -11.17 10.66
CA THR A 144 -13.31 -11.83 11.75
C THR A 144 -13.65 -10.80 12.81
N LEU A 145 -14.87 -10.30 12.77
CA LEU A 145 -15.45 -9.35 13.70
C LEU A 145 -15.13 -9.57 15.20
N PRO A 146 -14.99 -10.80 15.71
CA PRO A 146 -14.68 -11.02 17.12
C PRO A 146 -13.35 -10.41 17.57
N THR A 147 -12.42 -10.20 16.68
CA THR A 147 -11.11 -9.64 17.02
C THR A 147 -11.18 -8.13 17.32
N ILE A 148 -12.22 -7.46 16.84
CA ILE A 148 -12.43 -6.03 17.04
C ILE A 148 -12.96 -5.72 18.44
N TYR A 149 -13.57 -6.71 19.10
CA TYR A 149 -14.23 -6.54 20.39
C TYR A 149 -13.45 -7.09 21.57
N SER A 150 -12.21 -7.49 21.35
CA SER A 150 -11.33 -7.96 22.43
C SER A 150 -10.54 -6.84 23.07
N VAL A 151 -11.02 -5.61 22.91
CA VAL A 151 -10.43 -4.42 23.51
C VAL A 151 -11.33 -3.91 24.61
#